data_8763288cf1dccde8238cde8c0a29553e
#
_entry.id   8763288cf1dccde8238cde8c0a29553e
#
_cell.length_a   1.000
_cell.length_b   1.000
_cell.length_c   1.000
_cell.angle_alpha   90.00
_cell.angle_beta   90.00
_cell.angle_gamma   90.00
#
_symmetry.space_group_name_H-M   'P 1'
#
loop_
_entity.id
_entity.type
_entity.pdbx_description
1 polymer ?
#
loop_
_entity_poly.entity_id
_entity_poly.type
_entity_poly.pdbx_seq_one_letter_code
_entity_poly.pdbx_strand_id
1 'polypeptide(L)'
;MLSKIRALKEKKGFTLVELIVVLVILAILAALLIPALTGYIDRANNEKIIAETRQAVMAAQTIASEEYANNVKDLTVSTAVDSNGTSVSLSAAVKSLGEVTGTISDITVTNGKVTKLVYSNTKSCTYTATSDSAGSYSVSTTAAGK
;
A
#
# COMPACT_ATOMS: atom_id res chain seq x y z
N MET A 1 14.57 -15.00 -61.57
CA MET A 1 14.94 -15.31 -60.16
C MET A 1 16.10 -14.47 -59.61
N LEU A 2 17.09 -14.14 -60.39
CA LEU A 2 18.27 -13.36 -59.98
C LEU A 2 17.94 -11.89 -59.58
N SER A 3 16.90 -11.26 -60.12
CA SER A 3 16.48 -9.91 -59.78
C SER A 3 15.88 -9.80 -58.37
N LYS A 4 15.19 -10.81 -57.89
CA LYS A 4 14.65 -10.86 -56.51
C LYS A 4 15.76 -10.99 -55.44
N ILE A 5 16.82 -11.70 -55.77
CA ILE A 5 17.98 -11.86 -54.89
C ILE A 5 18.79 -10.56 -54.76
N ARG A 6 18.86 -9.76 -55.86
CA ARG A 6 19.48 -8.41 -55.81
C ARG A 6 18.67 -7.43 -54.98
N ALA A 7 17.37 -7.45 -55.07
CA ALA A 7 16.48 -6.59 -54.29
C ALA A 7 16.56 -6.88 -52.76
N LEU A 8 16.85 -8.12 -52.39
CA LEU A 8 17.10 -8.48 -50.97
C LEU A 8 18.46 -8.03 -50.46
N LYS A 9 19.44 -7.80 -51.37
CA LYS A 9 20.80 -7.35 -51.00
C LYS A 9 20.88 -5.83 -50.82
N GLU A 10 19.90 -5.05 -51.27
CA GLU A 10 19.80 -3.61 -51.09
C GLU A 10 19.09 -3.17 -49.78
N LYS A 11 18.54 -4.12 -49.03
CA LYS A 11 18.12 -3.79 -47.65
C LYS A 11 19.39 -3.55 -46.84
N LYS A 12 19.76 -2.28 -46.68
CA LYS A 12 20.81 -1.84 -45.78
C LYS A 12 20.48 -2.40 -44.38
N GLY A 13 21.11 -3.49 -44.01
CA GLY A 13 21.04 -4.01 -42.64
C GLY A 13 21.80 -3.05 -41.73
N PHE A 14 21.41 -2.98 -40.46
CA PHE A 14 22.15 -2.25 -39.45
C PHE A 14 23.58 -2.75 -39.37
N THR A 15 24.53 -1.84 -39.24
CA THR A 15 25.93 -2.21 -38.98
C THR A 15 26.09 -2.61 -37.52
N LEU A 16 27.03 -3.49 -37.23
CA LEU A 16 27.33 -3.92 -35.85
C LEU A 16 27.70 -2.72 -34.97
N VAL A 17 28.40 -1.71 -35.55
CA VAL A 17 28.81 -0.50 -34.84
C VAL A 17 27.57 0.35 -34.46
N GLU A 18 26.58 0.50 -35.35
CA GLU A 18 25.34 1.23 -35.05
C GLU A 18 24.58 0.57 -33.92
N LEU A 19 24.52 -0.75 -33.89
CA LEU A 19 23.87 -1.49 -32.80
C LEU A 19 24.59 -1.27 -31.48
N ILE A 20 25.91 -1.36 -31.43
CA ILE A 20 26.70 -1.14 -30.22
C ILE A 20 26.52 0.28 -29.69
N VAL A 21 26.56 1.29 -30.55
CA VAL A 21 26.38 2.70 -30.17
C VAL A 21 25.00 2.91 -29.53
N VAL A 22 23.93 2.35 -30.12
CA VAL A 22 22.58 2.44 -29.56
C VAL A 22 22.49 1.77 -28.19
N LEU A 23 23.07 0.61 -28.03
CA LEU A 23 23.10 -0.09 -26.75
C LEU A 23 23.84 0.70 -25.66
N VAL A 24 24.96 1.34 -25.99
CA VAL A 24 25.71 2.19 -25.06
C VAL A 24 24.89 3.40 -24.63
N ILE A 25 24.24 4.08 -25.58
CA ILE A 25 23.37 5.23 -25.28
C ILE A 25 22.22 4.81 -24.37
N LEU A 26 21.55 3.71 -24.67
CA LEU A 26 20.46 3.17 -23.83
C LEU A 26 20.94 2.81 -22.43
N ALA A 27 22.13 2.23 -22.29
CA ALA A 27 22.72 1.91 -21.00
C ALA A 27 22.98 3.14 -20.14
N ILE A 28 23.50 4.22 -20.74
CA ILE A 28 23.74 5.49 -20.05
C ILE A 28 22.40 6.12 -19.60
N LEU A 29 21.42 6.17 -20.49
CA LEU A 29 20.10 6.70 -20.15
C LEU A 29 19.41 5.89 -19.04
N ALA A 30 19.48 4.56 -19.12
CA ALA A 30 18.93 3.69 -18.08
C ALA A 30 19.61 3.91 -16.72
N ALA A 31 20.94 4.07 -16.70
CA ALA A 31 21.69 4.33 -15.47
C ALA A 31 21.30 5.63 -14.77
N LEU A 32 20.85 6.64 -15.51
CA LEU A 32 20.37 7.90 -14.95
C LEU A 32 18.89 7.84 -14.51
N LEU A 33 18.06 7.04 -15.20
CA LEU A 33 16.62 6.94 -14.93
C LEU A 33 16.30 6.06 -13.73
N ILE A 34 17.04 4.97 -13.52
CA ILE A 34 16.73 3.99 -12.45
C ILE A 34 16.72 4.64 -11.06
N PRO A 35 17.75 5.43 -10.63
CA PRO A 35 17.73 6.04 -9.29
C PRO A 35 16.58 7.03 -9.10
N ALA A 36 16.21 7.78 -10.14
CA ALA A 36 15.08 8.71 -10.05
C ALA A 36 13.76 7.97 -9.90
N LEU A 37 13.57 6.87 -10.64
CA LEU A 37 12.33 6.11 -10.64
C LEU A 37 12.08 5.40 -9.30
N THR A 38 13.12 4.89 -8.65
CA THR A 38 12.99 4.21 -7.34
C THR A 38 12.45 5.15 -6.26
N GLY A 39 12.89 6.42 -6.25
CA GLY A 39 12.38 7.43 -5.32
C GLY A 39 10.89 7.75 -5.51
N TYR A 40 10.40 7.78 -6.74
CA TYR A 40 8.98 7.98 -7.03
C TYR A 40 8.13 6.78 -6.62
N ILE A 41 8.62 5.56 -6.84
CA ILE A 41 7.93 4.32 -6.43
C ILE A 41 7.79 4.27 -4.91
N ASP A 42 8.83 4.63 -4.17
CA ASP A 42 8.78 4.66 -2.71
C ASP A 42 7.78 5.67 -2.17
N ARG A 43 7.70 6.87 -2.77
CA ARG A 43 6.67 7.86 -2.43
C ARG A 43 5.27 7.35 -2.72
N ALA A 44 5.05 6.80 -3.91
CA ALA A 44 3.74 6.24 -4.28
C ALA A 44 3.30 5.12 -3.32
N ASN A 45 4.22 4.26 -2.92
CA ASN A 45 3.95 3.21 -1.93
C ASN A 45 3.62 3.79 -0.54
N ASN A 46 4.28 4.87 -0.13
CA ASN A 46 3.98 5.55 1.13
C ASN A 46 2.59 6.19 1.10
N GLU A 47 2.24 6.87 0.03
CA GLU A 47 0.90 7.47 -0.12
C GLU A 47 -0.19 6.41 -0.17
N LYS A 48 0.06 5.30 -0.88
CA LYS A 48 -0.86 4.18 -0.95
C LYS A 48 -1.14 3.57 0.42
N ILE A 49 -0.09 3.25 1.20
CA ILE A 49 -0.28 2.64 2.52
C ILE A 49 -0.98 3.58 3.50
N ILE A 50 -0.73 4.89 3.41
CA ILE A 50 -1.44 5.89 4.21
C ILE A 50 -2.92 5.94 3.83
N ALA A 51 -3.26 5.89 2.54
CA ALA A 51 -4.63 5.89 2.07
C ALA A 51 -5.38 4.64 2.55
N GLU A 52 -4.80 3.45 2.41
CA GLU A 52 -5.37 2.19 2.91
C GLU A 52 -5.53 2.21 4.44
N THR A 53 -4.55 2.77 5.17
CA THR A 53 -4.65 2.93 6.63
C THR A 53 -5.78 3.87 7.02
N ARG A 54 -6.00 4.95 6.28
CA ARG A 54 -7.15 5.86 6.52
C ARG A 54 -8.49 5.15 6.35
N GLN A 55 -8.63 4.32 5.31
CA GLN A 55 -9.83 3.50 5.12
C GLN A 55 -10.05 2.57 6.31
N ALA A 56 -9.00 1.89 6.75
CA ALA A 56 -9.06 1.02 7.93
C ALA A 56 -9.44 1.80 9.21
N VAL A 57 -8.88 2.99 9.42
CA VAL A 57 -9.21 3.85 10.58
C VAL A 57 -10.67 4.32 10.53
N MET A 58 -11.17 4.71 9.36
CA MET A 58 -12.58 5.10 9.20
C MET A 58 -13.52 3.92 9.48
N ALA A 59 -13.21 2.74 8.96
CA ALA A 59 -13.98 1.53 9.23
C ALA A 59 -13.94 1.16 10.73
N ALA A 60 -12.78 1.23 11.35
CA ALA A 60 -12.62 0.99 12.78
C ALA A 60 -13.41 2.01 13.62
N GLN A 61 -13.41 3.29 13.22
CA GLN A 61 -14.17 4.34 13.91
C GLN A 61 -15.68 4.15 13.77
N THR A 62 -16.16 3.68 12.63
CA THR A 62 -17.58 3.36 12.43
C THR A 62 -18.01 2.24 13.41
N ILE A 63 -17.27 1.15 13.44
CA ILE A 63 -17.54 0.03 14.38
C ILE A 63 -17.44 0.50 15.83
N ALA A 64 -16.40 1.30 16.15
CA ALA A 64 -16.22 1.84 17.48
C ALA A 64 -17.40 2.71 17.93
N SER A 65 -17.98 3.48 17.01
CA SER A 65 -19.14 4.34 17.28
C SER A 65 -20.43 3.52 17.50
N GLU A 66 -20.61 2.43 16.74
CA GLU A 66 -21.73 1.50 16.91
C GLU A 66 -21.64 0.77 18.26
N GLU A 67 -20.48 0.26 18.60
CA GLU A 67 -20.24 -0.43 19.87
C GLU A 67 -20.34 0.53 21.07
N TYR A 68 -19.91 1.78 20.92
CA TYR A 68 -20.07 2.79 21.94
C TYR A 68 -21.54 3.10 22.23
N ALA A 69 -22.40 3.10 21.19
CA ALA A 69 -23.84 3.22 21.36
C ALA A 69 -24.45 2.03 22.14
N ASN A 70 -23.83 0.86 22.03
CA ASN A 70 -24.16 -0.35 22.78
C ASN A 70 -23.50 -0.44 24.19
N ASN A 71 -22.93 0.69 24.66
CA ASN A 71 -22.27 0.86 25.95
C ASN A 71 -20.89 0.15 26.09
N VAL A 72 -20.28 -0.26 24.97
CA VAL A 72 -18.91 -0.78 24.91
C VAL A 72 -17.94 0.37 24.63
N LYS A 73 -17.18 0.78 25.63
CA LYS A 73 -16.34 1.99 25.54
C LYS A 73 -14.95 1.72 24.96
N ASP A 74 -14.41 0.57 25.23
CA ASP A 74 -13.03 0.20 24.89
C ASP A 74 -13.01 -1.09 24.07
N LEU A 75 -12.32 -1.05 22.93
CA LEU A 75 -12.17 -2.20 22.04
C LEU A 75 -10.69 -2.44 21.73
N THR A 76 -10.34 -3.70 21.59
CA THR A 76 -9.01 -4.14 21.14
C THR A 76 -9.14 -5.09 19.95
N VAL A 77 -8.02 -5.48 19.33
CA VAL A 77 -7.97 -6.33 18.12
C VAL A 77 -8.88 -7.56 18.15
N SER A 78 -9.14 -8.10 19.33
CA SER A 78 -9.85 -9.39 19.51
C SER A 78 -11.33 -9.27 19.87
N THR A 79 -11.86 -8.05 20.05
CA THR A 79 -13.24 -7.87 20.53
C THR A 79 -14.04 -6.99 19.58
N ALA A 80 -14.92 -7.59 18.82
CA ALA A 80 -16.07 -6.95 18.17
C ALA A 80 -17.21 -7.96 18.08
N VAL A 81 -18.44 -7.48 18.03
CA VAL A 81 -19.63 -8.30 17.81
C VAL A 81 -20.21 -7.88 16.47
N ASP A 82 -20.52 -8.83 15.60
CA ASP A 82 -21.19 -8.51 14.33
C ASP A 82 -22.69 -8.20 14.58
N SER A 83 -23.37 -7.70 13.55
CA SER A 83 -24.80 -7.38 13.59
C SER A 83 -25.71 -8.58 13.97
N ASN A 84 -25.18 -9.79 13.95
CA ASN A 84 -25.87 -11.03 14.33
C ASN A 84 -25.54 -11.50 15.76
N GLY A 85 -24.75 -10.73 16.51
CA GLY A 85 -24.34 -11.09 17.87
C GLY A 85 -23.20 -12.13 17.94
N THR A 86 -22.52 -12.39 16.82
CA THR A 86 -21.40 -13.32 16.76
C THR A 86 -20.09 -12.59 17.05
N SER A 87 -19.28 -13.14 17.96
CA SER A 87 -17.96 -12.59 18.25
C SER A 87 -17.04 -12.71 17.03
N VAL A 88 -16.73 -11.58 16.39
CA VAL A 88 -15.80 -11.47 15.27
C VAL A 88 -14.58 -10.69 15.74
N SER A 89 -13.39 -11.02 15.23
CA SER A 89 -12.25 -10.18 15.55
C SER A 89 -12.44 -8.79 14.93
N LEU A 90 -12.19 -7.74 15.70
CA LEU A 90 -12.32 -6.36 15.24
C LEU A 90 -11.49 -6.12 13.95
N SER A 91 -10.31 -6.73 13.84
CA SER A 91 -9.48 -6.67 12.65
C SER A 91 -10.16 -7.24 11.41
N ALA A 92 -10.92 -8.34 11.53
CA ALA A 92 -11.65 -8.93 10.41
C ALA A 92 -12.84 -8.06 10.00
N ALA A 93 -13.59 -7.51 10.95
CA ALA A 93 -14.70 -6.59 10.70
C ALA A 93 -14.21 -5.30 10.01
N VAL A 94 -13.12 -4.71 10.49
CA VAL A 94 -12.50 -3.52 9.91
C VAL A 94 -12.00 -3.79 8.49
N LYS A 95 -11.38 -4.94 8.23
CA LYS A 95 -10.95 -5.33 6.87
C LYS A 95 -12.13 -5.46 5.91
N SER A 96 -13.21 -6.08 6.35
CA SER A 96 -14.41 -6.25 5.53
C SER A 96 -15.08 -4.92 5.22
N LEU A 97 -15.27 -4.07 6.24
CA LEU A 97 -15.93 -2.78 6.09
C LEU A 97 -15.08 -1.75 5.32
N GLY A 98 -13.76 -1.76 5.58
CA GLY A 98 -12.81 -0.86 4.94
C GLY A 98 -12.34 -1.34 3.56
N GLU A 99 -12.75 -2.55 3.11
CA GLU A 99 -12.33 -3.17 1.85
C GLU A 99 -10.79 -3.19 1.68
N VAL A 100 -10.05 -3.33 2.77
CA VAL A 100 -8.58 -3.34 2.77
C VAL A 100 -8.03 -4.76 2.74
N THR A 101 -7.00 -4.99 1.94
CA THR A 101 -6.42 -6.32 1.70
C THR A 101 -5.26 -6.67 2.61
N GLY A 102 -4.65 -5.67 3.25
CA GLY A 102 -3.50 -5.84 4.14
C GLY A 102 -3.85 -6.51 5.48
N THR A 103 -2.89 -6.57 6.36
CA THR A 103 -3.02 -7.12 7.71
C THR A 103 -3.15 -5.99 8.72
N ILE A 104 -4.11 -6.12 9.62
CA ILE A 104 -4.27 -5.24 10.77
C ILE A 104 -3.73 -6.00 11.98
N SER A 105 -2.64 -5.51 12.55
CA SER A 105 -1.94 -6.17 13.66
C SER A 105 -2.29 -5.60 15.02
N ASP A 106 -2.74 -4.35 15.07
CA ASP A 106 -3.11 -3.69 16.31
C ASP A 106 -4.24 -2.68 16.08
N ILE A 107 -5.24 -2.70 16.93
CA ILE A 107 -6.30 -1.68 17.01
C ILE A 107 -6.57 -1.42 18.49
N THR A 108 -6.58 -0.16 18.87
CA THR A 108 -6.98 0.27 20.20
C THR A 108 -8.03 1.37 20.05
N VAL A 109 -9.17 1.13 20.71
CA VAL A 109 -10.26 2.10 20.81
C VAL A 109 -10.42 2.45 22.29
N THR A 110 -10.49 3.73 22.58
CA THR A 110 -10.69 4.23 23.95
C THR A 110 -11.82 5.24 23.95
N ASN A 111 -12.83 5.03 24.77
CA ASN A 111 -14.03 5.86 24.83
C ASN A 111 -14.70 6.06 23.45
N GLY A 112 -14.82 4.99 22.66
CA GLY A 112 -15.43 5.04 21.33
C GLY A 112 -14.60 5.73 20.25
N LYS A 113 -13.34 6.10 20.53
CA LYS A 113 -12.42 6.72 19.57
C LYS A 113 -11.24 5.82 19.29
N VAL A 114 -10.90 5.64 18.02
CA VAL A 114 -9.69 4.91 17.61
C VAL A 114 -8.47 5.73 17.98
N THR A 115 -7.65 5.20 18.88
CA THR A 115 -6.42 5.85 19.36
C THR A 115 -5.17 5.28 18.71
N LYS A 116 -5.21 4.02 18.26
CA LYS A 116 -4.10 3.38 17.55
C LYS A 116 -4.63 2.39 16.54
N LEU A 117 -3.99 2.32 15.37
CA LEU A 117 -4.22 1.28 14.38
C LEU A 117 -2.91 1.02 13.63
N VAL A 118 -2.52 -0.24 13.50
CA VAL A 118 -1.35 -0.66 12.71
C VAL A 118 -1.82 -1.50 11.53
N TYR A 119 -1.60 -0.97 10.36
CA TYR A 119 -1.93 -1.61 9.08
C TYR A 119 -0.66 -1.92 8.29
N SER A 120 -0.59 -3.11 7.72
CA SER A 120 0.56 -3.58 6.95
C SER A 120 0.14 -4.25 5.67
N ASN A 121 0.81 -3.87 4.57
CA ASN A 121 0.70 -4.49 3.27
C ASN A 121 2.12 -4.64 2.70
N THR A 122 2.53 -3.86 1.72
CA THR A 122 3.93 -3.79 1.26
C THR A 122 4.83 -3.04 2.22
N LYS A 123 4.27 -2.14 2.99
CA LYS A 123 4.89 -1.39 4.09
C LYS A 123 3.98 -1.44 5.30
N SER A 124 4.45 -0.96 6.44
CA SER A 124 3.64 -0.83 7.65
C SER A 124 3.35 0.64 7.92
N CYS A 125 2.10 0.96 8.24
CA CYS A 125 1.68 2.29 8.65
C CYS A 125 0.98 2.23 9.99
N THR A 126 1.42 3.08 10.90
CA THR A 126 0.83 3.23 12.24
C THR A 126 0.07 4.55 12.30
N TYR A 127 -1.21 4.45 12.61
CA TYR A 127 -2.03 5.58 13.02
C TYR A 127 -1.99 5.71 14.53
N THR A 128 -1.80 6.92 15.04
CA THR A 128 -1.91 7.26 16.46
C THR A 128 -2.67 8.57 16.62
N ALA A 129 -3.61 8.57 17.54
CA ALA A 129 -4.35 9.77 17.94
C ALA A 129 -4.42 9.83 19.47
N THR A 130 -4.40 11.04 20.01
CA THR A 130 -4.76 11.30 21.39
C THR A 130 -6.17 11.87 21.47
N SER A 131 -6.77 11.92 22.67
CA SER A 131 -8.14 12.44 22.86
C SER A 131 -8.35 13.84 22.25
N ASP A 132 -7.31 14.67 22.25
CA ASP A 132 -7.38 16.09 21.93
C ASP A 132 -6.62 16.49 20.66
N SER A 133 -6.03 15.55 19.91
CA SER A 133 -5.28 15.86 18.69
C SER A 133 -5.78 15.11 17.48
N ALA A 134 -5.60 15.74 16.31
CA ALA A 134 -5.76 15.06 15.03
C ALA A 134 -4.77 13.89 14.94
N GLY A 135 -5.24 12.74 14.43
CA GLY A 135 -4.40 11.56 14.31
C GLY A 135 -3.26 11.75 13.33
N SER A 136 -2.13 11.15 13.64
CA SER A 136 -0.93 11.14 12.82
C SER A 136 -0.67 9.77 12.20
N TYR A 137 -0.06 9.75 11.01
CA TYR A 137 0.29 8.55 10.27
C TYR A 137 1.82 8.45 10.16
N SER A 138 2.39 7.35 10.58
CA SER A 138 3.81 7.06 10.47
C SER A 138 4.03 5.82 9.64
N VAL A 139 4.78 5.94 8.55
CA VAL A 139 5.12 4.82 7.66
C VAL A 139 6.49 4.29 8.04
N SER A 140 6.56 2.98 8.30
CA SER A 140 7.81 2.26 8.51
C SER A 140 8.24 1.53 7.22
N THR A 141 9.53 1.55 6.95
CA THR A 141 10.14 0.82 5.84
C THR A 141 10.24 -0.69 6.11
N THR A 142 10.03 -1.12 7.35
CA THR A 142 10.05 -2.52 7.71
C THR A 142 8.71 -3.14 7.35
N ALA A 143 8.70 -3.99 6.32
CA ALA A 143 7.58 -4.87 6.07
C ALA A 143 7.31 -5.69 7.34
N ALA A 144 6.04 -5.79 7.74
CA ALA A 144 5.67 -6.69 8.83
C ALA A 144 6.24 -8.08 8.53
N GLY A 145 7.01 -8.62 9.45
CA GLY A 145 7.70 -9.88 9.28
C GLY A 145 6.75 -10.98 8.80
N LYS A 146 7.28 -11.78 7.86
CA LYS A 146 6.66 -13.04 7.45
C LYS A 146 6.64 -14.01 8.63
#